data_c6318546947fbd6fdb2b35f2ed95c4e7
#
_entry.id   c6318546947fbd6fdb2b35f2ed95c4e7
#
_cell.length_a   1.000
_cell.length_b   1.000
_cell.length_c   1.000
_cell.angle_alpha   90.00
_cell.angle_beta   90.00
_cell.angle_gamma   90.00
#
_symmetry.space_group_name_H-M   'P 1'
#
loop_
_entity.id
_entity.type
_entity.pdbx_description
1 polymer ?
#
loop_
_entity_poly.entity_id
_entity_poly.type
_entity_poly.pdbx_seq_one_letter_code
_entity_poly.pdbx_strand_id
1 'polypeptide(L)'
;MPIDPYILLLLGTVGLAALLPARGTGADVSSGASTAAIAFLFFLYGARLSTREAVDGLRHWRLHVTVLACTFVVFPLLGLASRGLVPVFLTDPLYQGLLFLTLVPSTIQSSIAFTSIARGNVPAAICAGSFSSLVGIVVTPLLAAALLGGGGGFSADSVAGIVLQLLVPFVAGQLLRRWIGGFVARHKKVLGLVDRGSILLVVYTAFSQGMVQGIWHQVSPVRLAGLLAVQAVLLAVMLLLTWYGAKVLGFGRADRIAIQFAGSKKSLAAGLPMASVLFGAQASLAVLPLMLFHQMQLMVCAVIAKRRSHDPEAVTAAEPGAPGRTAVGSGRH
;
A
#
# COMPACT_ATOMS: atom_id res chain seq x y z
N MET A 1 -9.74 13.52 -15.16
CA MET A 1 -8.77 13.69 -14.05
C MET A 1 -7.39 13.71 -14.66
N PRO A 2 -6.51 14.66 -14.35
CA PRO A 2 -5.12 14.58 -14.77
C PRO A 2 -4.48 13.34 -14.13
N ILE A 3 -3.76 12.56 -14.92
CA ILE A 3 -2.97 11.42 -14.44
C ILE A 3 -1.88 11.99 -13.54
N ASP A 4 -1.66 11.38 -12.37
CA ASP A 4 -0.59 11.80 -11.46
C ASP A 4 0.75 11.74 -12.22
N PRO A 5 1.52 12.85 -12.29
CA PRO A 5 2.83 12.88 -12.96
C PRO A 5 3.79 11.77 -12.49
N TYR A 6 3.68 11.34 -11.24
CA TYR A 6 4.51 10.26 -10.71
C TYR A 6 4.17 8.90 -11.35
N ILE A 7 2.91 8.67 -11.72
CA ILE A 7 2.50 7.47 -12.46
C ILE A 7 3.11 7.45 -13.86
N LEU A 8 3.12 8.61 -14.53
CA LEU A 8 3.77 8.73 -15.84
C LEU A 8 5.29 8.46 -15.74
N LEU A 9 5.93 8.93 -14.67
CA LEU A 9 7.35 8.64 -14.40
C LEU A 9 7.58 7.15 -14.15
N LEU A 10 6.71 6.47 -13.39
CA LEU A 10 6.79 5.02 -13.17
C LEU A 10 6.66 4.24 -14.48
N LEU A 11 5.65 4.56 -15.30
CA LEU A 11 5.45 3.91 -16.60
C LEU A 11 6.61 4.22 -17.55
N GLY A 12 7.09 5.47 -17.56
CA GLY A 12 8.27 5.87 -18.33
C GLY A 12 9.53 5.11 -17.90
N THR A 13 9.70 4.86 -16.59
CA THR A 13 10.81 4.06 -16.04
C THR A 13 10.71 2.60 -16.49
N VAL A 14 9.51 2.01 -16.52
CA VAL A 14 9.29 0.66 -17.08
C VAL A 14 9.60 0.63 -18.57
N GLY A 15 9.14 1.65 -19.33
CA GLY A 15 9.47 1.80 -20.75
C GLY A 15 10.99 1.94 -20.98
N LEU A 16 11.68 2.74 -20.16
CA LEU A 16 13.13 2.88 -20.20
C LEU A 16 13.84 1.55 -19.93
N ALA A 17 13.40 0.80 -18.91
CA ALA A 17 13.94 -0.51 -18.62
C ALA A 17 13.71 -1.53 -19.75
N ALA A 18 12.60 -1.39 -20.49
CA ALA A 18 12.29 -2.22 -21.64
C ALA A 18 13.19 -1.91 -22.85
N LEU A 19 13.45 -0.62 -23.08
CA LEU A 19 14.27 -0.16 -24.25
C LEU A 19 15.78 -0.24 -23.97
N LEU A 20 16.19 0.08 -22.75
CA LEU A 20 17.59 0.17 -22.32
C LEU A 20 17.79 -0.59 -20.99
N PRO A 21 17.65 -1.92 -20.99
CA PRO A 21 17.84 -2.70 -19.76
C PRO A 21 19.31 -2.66 -19.33
N ALA A 22 19.54 -2.49 -18.02
CA ALA A 22 20.87 -2.54 -17.43
C ALA A 22 21.48 -3.94 -17.61
N ARG A 23 22.72 -4.02 -18.15
CA ARG A 23 23.44 -5.27 -18.44
C ARG A 23 24.87 -5.18 -17.93
N GLY A 24 25.50 -6.33 -17.65
CA GLY A 24 26.88 -6.40 -17.18
C GLY A 24 27.12 -5.50 -15.97
N THR A 25 28.20 -4.75 -15.96
CA THR A 25 28.55 -3.81 -14.87
C THR A 25 27.44 -2.81 -14.55
N GLY A 26 26.64 -2.39 -15.55
CA GLY A 26 25.50 -1.51 -15.34
C GLY A 26 24.40 -2.17 -14.50
N ALA A 27 24.18 -3.50 -14.64
CA ALA A 27 23.25 -4.25 -13.80
C ALA A 27 23.77 -4.36 -12.36
N ASP A 28 25.06 -4.59 -12.15
CA ASP A 28 25.66 -4.66 -10.81
C ASP A 28 25.57 -3.32 -10.08
N VAL A 29 25.90 -2.23 -10.77
CA VAL A 29 25.80 -0.86 -10.21
C VAL A 29 24.36 -0.51 -9.88
N SER A 30 23.40 -0.79 -10.79
CA SER A 30 21.98 -0.49 -10.54
C SER A 30 21.42 -1.33 -9.39
N SER A 31 21.84 -2.60 -9.26
CA SER A 31 21.44 -3.48 -8.16
C SER A 31 21.99 -2.99 -6.81
N GLY A 32 23.26 -2.65 -6.73
CA GLY A 32 23.87 -2.07 -5.53
C GLY A 32 23.22 -0.75 -5.12
N ALA A 33 23.01 0.15 -6.09
CA ALA A 33 22.32 1.42 -5.85
C ALA A 33 20.86 1.22 -5.40
N SER A 34 20.15 0.23 -5.96
CA SER A 34 18.79 -0.13 -5.55
C SER A 34 18.77 -0.63 -4.11
N THR A 35 19.70 -1.50 -3.72
CA THR A 35 19.83 -1.99 -2.33
C THR A 35 20.07 -0.84 -1.35
N ALA A 36 20.98 0.07 -1.67
CA ALA A 36 21.24 1.26 -0.85
C ALA A 36 20.00 2.17 -0.77
N ALA A 37 19.29 2.37 -1.89
CA ALA A 37 18.07 3.15 -1.95
C ALA A 37 16.95 2.54 -1.08
N ILE A 38 16.80 1.21 -1.09
CA ILE A 38 15.83 0.50 -0.24
C ILE A 38 16.17 0.72 1.24
N ALA A 39 17.41 0.51 1.65
CA ALA A 39 17.85 0.74 3.02
C ALA A 39 17.59 2.19 3.45
N PHE A 40 17.90 3.16 2.59
CA PHE A 40 17.65 4.58 2.86
C PHE A 40 16.15 4.91 2.96
N LEU A 41 15.31 4.32 2.12
CA LEU A 41 13.85 4.46 2.22
C LEU A 41 13.33 3.98 3.58
N PHE A 42 13.73 2.80 4.03
CA PHE A 42 13.30 2.26 5.31
C PHE A 42 13.85 3.08 6.48
N PHE A 43 15.07 3.57 6.38
CA PHE A 43 15.65 4.53 7.33
C PHE A 43 14.79 5.80 7.43
N LEU A 44 14.40 6.39 6.30
CA LEU A 44 13.52 7.57 6.28
C LEU A 44 12.11 7.28 6.83
N TYR A 45 11.58 6.08 6.59
CA TYR A 45 10.30 5.68 7.17
C TYR A 45 10.40 5.63 8.70
N GLY A 46 11.49 5.07 9.24
CA GLY A 46 11.78 5.09 10.67
C GLY A 46 11.92 6.52 11.23
N ALA A 47 12.70 7.37 10.56
CA ALA A 47 12.94 8.75 10.99
C ALA A 47 11.68 9.64 10.97
N ARG A 48 10.72 9.35 10.12
CA ARG A 48 9.44 10.10 9.98
C ARG A 48 8.37 9.65 10.97
N LEU A 49 8.41 8.41 11.45
CA LEU A 49 7.35 7.88 12.31
C LEU A 49 7.33 8.61 13.65
N SER A 50 6.22 9.31 13.94
CA SER A 50 6.02 10.02 15.21
C SER A 50 5.55 9.07 16.31
N THR A 51 6.28 9.01 17.43
CA THR A 51 5.86 8.28 18.64
C THR A 51 4.53 8.79 19.19
N ARG A 52 4.26 10.07 19.05
CA ARG A 52 3.00 10.69 19.47
C ARG A 52 1.82 10.22 18.62
N GLU A 53 1.99 10.16 17.29
CA GLU A 53 0.98 9.60 16.38
C GLU A 53 0.71 8.12 16.67
N ALA A 54 1.75 7.37 17.05
CA ALA A 54 1.62 5.98 17.48
C ALA A 54 0.78 5.85 18.77
N VAL A 55 1.00 6.71 19.76
CA VAL A 55 0.27 6.71 21.04
C VAL A 55 -1.15 7.24 20.86
N ASP A 56 -1.36 8.32 20.11
CA ASP A 56 -2.70 8.87 19.83
C ASP A 56 -3.57 7.87 19.06
N GLY A 57 -2.94 7.04 18.23
CA GLY A 57 -3.62 5.93 17.53
C GLY A 57 -4.18 4.87 18.49
N LEU A 58 -3.58 4.65 19.64
CA LEU A 58 -4.09 3.67 20.61
C LEU A 58 -5.50 4.00 21.15
N ARG A 59 -5.93 5.26 21.10
CA ARG A 59 -7.30 5.66 21.51
C ARG A 59 -8.37 5.05 20.62
N HIS A 60 -8.10 4.84 19.34
CA HIS A 60 -9.02 4.22 18.38
C HIS A 60 -8.61 2.78 18.01
N TRP A 61 -8.12 2.00 18.99
CA TRP A 61 -7.56 0.66 18.78
C TRP A 61 -8.47 -0.26 17.96
N ARG A 62 -9.80 -0.22 18.18
CA ARG A 62 -10.78 -1.03 17.41
C ARG A 62 -10.69 -0.75 15.90
N LEU A 63 -10.58 0.52 15.51
CA LEU A 63 -10.44 0.92 14.11
C LEU A 63 -9.12 0.39 13.53
N HIS A 64 -8.00 0.56 14.26
CA HIS A 64 -6.69 0.14 13.79
C HIS A 64 -6.59 -1.38 13.67
N VAL A 65 -7.10 -2.13 14.65
CA VAL A 65 -7.17 -3.60 14.57
C VAL A 65 -8.03 -4.04 13.40
N THR A 66 -9.16 -3.38 13.14
CA THR A 66 -10.00 -3.69 11.98
C THR A 66 -9.25 -3.48 10.65
N VAL A 67 -8.52 -2.36 10.51
CA VAL A 67 -7.71 -2.10 9.31
C VAL A 67 -6.57 -3.09 9.16
N LEU A 68 -5.86 -3.43 10.26
CA LEU A 68 -4.80 -4.43 10.24
C LEU A 68 -5.32 -5.82 9.90
N ALA A 69 -6.47 -6.22 10.46
CA ALA A 69 -7.13 -7.48 10.13
C ALA A 69 -7.53 -7.54 8.65
N CYS A 70 -8.12 -6.48 8.11
CA CYS A 70 -8.41 -6.38 6.68
C CYS A 70 -7.14 -6.52 5.84
N THR A 71 -6.06 -5.84 6.24
CA THR A 71 -4.81 -5.77 5.47
C THR A 71 -4.01 -7.07 5.52
N PHE A 72 -3.86 -7.69 6.72
CA PHE A 72 -2.92 -8.81 6.94
C PHE A 72 -3.61 -10.15 7.20
N VAL A 73 -4.94 -10.20 7.27
CA VAL A 73 -5.69 -11.44 7.40
C VAL A 73 -6.66 -11.61 6.23
N VAL A 74 -7.62 -10.69 6.05
CA VAL A 74 -8.67 -10.85 5.04
C VAL A 74 -8.10 -10.82 3.62
N PHE A 75 -7.23 -9.87 3.30
CA PHE A 75 -6.57 -9.81 1.99
C PHE A 75 -5.75 -11.08 1.70
N PRO A 76 -4.85 -11.54 2.58
CA PRO A 76 -4.11 -12.79 2.37
C PRO A 76 -5.02 -14.02 2.18
N LEU A 77 -6.10 -14.15 2.94
CA LEU A 77 -7.06 -15.23 2.77
C LEU A 77 -7.73 -15.21 1.39
N LEU A 78 -8.11 -14.03 0.89
CA LEU A 78 -8.62 -13.88 -0.47
C LEU A 78 -7.55 -14.18 -1.53
N GLY A 79 -6.29 -13.78 -1.25
CA GLY A 79 -5.14 -14.14 -2.08
C GLY A 79 -4.93 -15.64 -2.16
N LEU A 80 -5.00 -16.35 -1.03
CA LEU A 80 -4.92 -17.81 -0.99
C LEU A 80 -6.10 -18.47 -1.72
N ALA A 81 -7.31 -17.97 -1.54
CA ALA A 81 -8.50 -18.46 -2.24
C ALA A 81 -8.36 -18.33 -3.77
N SER A 82 -7.64 -17.31 -4.26
CA SER A 82 -7.37 -17.14 -5.69
C SER A 82 -6.47 -18.24 -6.30
N ARG A 83 -5.85 -19.11 -5.49
CA ARG A 83 -5.10 -20.28 -5.96
C ARG A 83 -5.94 -21.20 -6.85
N GLY A 84 -7.24 -21.29 -6.57
CA GLY A 84 -8.18 -22.09 -7.40
C GLY A 84 -8.34 -21.56 -8.83
N LEU A 85 -7.82 -20.37 -9.14
CA LEU A 85 -7.87 -19.77 -10.49
C LEU A 85 -6.66 -20.13 -11.35
N VAL A 86 -5.67 -20.86 -10.79
CA VAL A 86 -4.51 -21.39 -11.51
C VAL A 86 -4.86 -22.80 -12.01
N PRO A 87 -4.54 -23.19 -13.25
CA PRO A 87 -3.87 -22.41 -14.31
C PRO A 87 -4.84 -21.66 -15.25
N VAL A 88 -6.14 -21.68 -14.99
CA VAL A 88 -7.16 -21.20 -15.93
C VAL A 88 -7.01 -19.70 -16.23
N PHE A 89 -7.02 -18.85 -15.21
CA PHE A 89 -6.92 -17.40 -15.35
C PHE A 89 -5.54 -16.85 -15.04
N LEU A 90 -4.79 -17.53 -14.16
CA LEU A 90 -3.47 -17.08 -13.70
C LEU A 90 -2.42 -18.15 -13.99
N THR A 91 -1.19 -17.71 -14.25
CA THR A 91 0.00 -18.58 -14.18
C THR A 91 0.55 -18.59 -12.76
N ASP A 92 1.36 -19.61 -12.38
CA ASP A 92 1.98 -19.65 -11.05
C ASP A 92 2.78 -18.37 -10.72
N PRO A 93 3.61 -17.80 -11.62
CA PRO A 93 4.30 -16.54 -11.31
C PRO A 93 3.35 -15.35 -11.09
N LEU A 94 2.29 -15.23 -11.88
CA LEU A 94 1.28 -14.17 -11.70
C LEU A 94 0.49 -14.36 -10.41
N TYR A 95 0.20 -15.60 -10.04
CA TYR A 95 -0.43 -15.92 -8.76
C TYR A 95 0.48 -15.55 -7.58
N GLN A 96 1.78 -15.88 -7.64
CA GLN A 96 2.73 -15.48 -6.60
C GLN A 96 2.79 -13.96 -6.44
N GLY A 97 2.82 -13.21 -7.53
CA GLY A 97 2.76 -11.76 -7.49
C GLY A 97 1.42 -11.22 -6.96
N LEU A 98 0.29 -11.86 -7.31
CA LEU A 98 -1.02 -11.54 -6.76
C LEU A 98 -1.09 -11.85 -5.26
N LEU A 99 -0.58 -12.99 -4.83
CA LEU A 99 -0.51 -13.34 -3.41
C LEU A 99 0.38 -12.34 -2.67
N PHE A 100 1.57 -12.01 -3.18
CA PHE A 100 2.43 -10.98 -2.61
C PHE A 100 1.71 -9.62 -2.49
N LEU A 101 0.99 -9.19 -3.51
CA LEU A 101 0.15 -7.99 -3.46
C LEU A 101 -0.76 -8.00 -2.23
N THR A 102 -1.34 -9.14 -1.87
CA THR A 102 -2.24 -9.23 -0.72
C THR A 102 -1.54 -9.14 0.64
N LEU A 103 -0.22 -9.35 0.68
CA LEU A 103 0.59 -9.33 1.90
C LEU A 103 1.18 -7.95 2.23
N VAL A 104 1.29 -7.04 1.25
CA VAL A 104 1.88 -5.72 1.48
C VAL A 104 0.98 -4.82 2.32
N PRO A 105 1.54 -3.83 3.04
CA PRO A 105 0.77 -2.93 3.89
C PRO A 105 -0.14 -2.00 3.11
N SER A 106 -1.02 -1.32 3.82
CA SER A 106 -1.90 -0.29 3.28
C SER A 106 -1.12 0.95 2.86
N THR A 107 -1.68 1.73 1.94
CA THR A 107 -1.11 3.02 1.51
C THR A 107 -1.55 4.16 2.42
N ILE A 108 -0.60 5.04 2.80
CA ILE A 108 -0.88 6.21 3.65
C ILE A 108 -1.49 7.35 2.83
N GLN A 109 -0.76 7.84 1.83
CA GLN A 109 -1.09 9.09 1.12
C GLN A 109 -2.47 9.06 0.46
N SER A 110 -2.76 8.04 -0.35
CA SER A 110 -4.04 7.95 -1.03
C SER A 110 -5.21 7.62 -0.09
N SER A 111 -4.95 6.94 1.03
CA SER A 111 -5.98 6.71 2.06
C SER A 111 -6.41 8.01 2.71
N ILE A 112 -5.45 8.86 3.07
CA ILE A 112 -5.68 10.20 3.62
C ILE A 112 -6.46 11.06 2.61
N ALA A 113 -5.99 11.11 1.36
CA ALA A 113 -6.60 11.94 0.32
C ALA A 113 -8.08 11.57 0.08
N PHE A 114 -8.37 10.28 -0.11
CA PHE A 114 -9.74 9.83 -0.36
C PHE A 114 -10.64 9.91 0.87
N THR A 115 -10.10 9.69 2.07
CA THR A 115 -10.82 9.92 3.33
C THR A 115 -11.20 11.38 3.48
N SER A 116 -10.28 12.30 3.15
CA SER A 116 -10.54 13.75 3.19
C SER A 116 -11.61 14.16 2.17
N ILE A 117 -11.50 13.72 0.91
CA ILE A 117 -12.49 13.99 -0.15
C ILE A 117 -13.88 13.48 0.27
N ALA A 118 -13.96 12.28 0.85
CA ALA A 118 -15.20 11.66 1.29
C ALA A 118 -15.73 12.22 2.63
N ARG A 119 -15.07 13.21 3.24
CA ARG A 119 -15.41 13.79 4.56
C ARG A 119 -15.44 12.74 5.67
N GLY A 120 -14.42 11.85 5.69
CA GLY A 120 -14.21 10.83 6.71
C GLY A 120 -13.26 11.28 7.81
N ASN A 121 -12.94 10.36 8.73
CA ASN A 121 -12.00 10.59 9.84
C ASN A 121 -10.55 10.56 9.32
N VAL A 122 -10.02 11.73 8.93
CA VAL A 122 -8.67 11.89 8.39
C VAL A 122 -7.58 11.53 9.42
N PRO A 123 -7.64 11.98 10.69
CA PRO A 123 -6.69 11.55 11.72
C PRO A 123 -6.61 10.04 11.87
N ALA A 124 -7.75 9.35 11.90
CA ALA A 124 -7.78 7.90 11.98
C ALA A 124 -7.16 7.22 10.74
N ALA A 125 -7.39 7.77 9.54
CA ALA A 125 -6.77 7.26 8.31
C ALA A 125 -5.24 7.42 8.31
N ILE A 126 -4.71 8.54 8.82
CA ILE A 126 -3.27 8.77 8.99
C ILE A 126 -2.68 7.70 9.91
N CYS A 127 -3.24 7.54 11.10
CA CYS A 127 -2.77 6.57 12.08
C CYS A 127 -2.86 5.14 11.53
N ALA A 128 -4.00 4.75 10.94
CA ALA A 128 -4.19 3.40 10.40
C ALA A 128 -3.19 3.04 9.29
N GLY A 129 -2.93 3.97 8.37
CA GLY A 129 -1.92 3.80 7.32
C GLY A 129 -0.50 3.69 7.89
N SER A 130 -0.16 4.52 8.88
CA SER A 130 1.14 4.50 9.56
C SER A 130 1.36 3.19 10.32
N PHE A 131 0.36 2.74 11.09
CA PHE A 131 0.40 1.44 11.78
C PHE A 131 0.52 0.28 10.81
N SER A 132 -0.27 0.29 9.72
CA SER A 132 -0.19 -0.75 8.71
C SER A 132 1.21 -0.81 8.07
N SER A 133 1.82 0.34 7.79
CA SER A 133 3.17 0.39 7.24
C SER A 133 4.22 -0.10 8.24
N LEU A 134 4.12 0.28 9.51
CA LEU A 134 5.01 -0.16 10.57
C LEU A 134 4.94 -1.68 10.79
N VAL A 135 3.74 -2.20 10.98
CA VAL A 135 3.50 -3.63 11.16
C VAL A 135 3.94 -4.41 9.91
N GLY A 136 3.70 -3.85 8.71
CA GLY A 136 4.06 -4.44 7.44
C GLY A 136 5.55 -4.67 7.23
N ILE A 137 6.44 -3.89 7.87
CA ILE A 137 7.89 -4.11 7.79
C ILE A 137 8.27 -5.51 8.29
N VAL A 138 7.56 -6.00 9.30
CA VAL A 138 7.80 -7.32 9.90
C VAL A 138 6.84 -8.37 9.36
N VAL A 139 5.54 -8.06 9.35
CA VAL A 139 4.49 -9.05 9.01
C VAL A 139 4.53 -9.42 7.52
N THR A 140 4.80 -8.48 6.62
CA THR A 140 4.82 -8.79 5.17
C THR A 140 5.91 -9.81 4.82
N PRO A 141 7.18 -9.65 5.21
CA PRO A 141 8.20 -10.67 4.96
C PRO A 141 7.88 -12.02 5.61
N LEU A 142 7.35 -12.02 6.84
CA LEU A 142 6.97 -13.27 7.53
C LEU A 142 5.83 -14.00 6.80
N LEU A 143 4.79 -13.28 6.39
CA LEU A 143 3.69 -13.85 5.62
C LEU A 143 4.17 -14.31 4.23
N ALA A 144 5.05 -13.56 3.59
CA ALA A 144 5.63 -13.96 2.31
C ALA A 144 6.43 -15.26 2.43
N ALA A 145 7.24 -15.38 3.48
CA ALA A 145 7.97 -16.62 3.76
C ALA A 145 7.04 -17.81 4.02
N ALA A 146 6.02 -17.60 4.85
CA ALA A 146 5.07 -18.64 5.22
C ALA A 146 4.19 -19.10 4.04
N LEU A 147 3.74 -18.16 3.18
CA LEU A 147 2.73 -18.43 2.16
C LEU A 147 3.30 -18.62 0.74
N LEU A 148 4.46 -18.01 0.45
CA LEU A 148 5.15 -18.12 -0.84
C LEU A 148 6.33 -19.10 -0.79
N GLY A 149 6.84 -19.43 0.40
CA GLY A 149 8.02 -20.27 0.60
C GLY A 149 7.79 -21.78 0.38
N GLY A 150 6.56 -22.23 0.17
CA GLY A 150 6.21 -23.66 0.03
C GLY A 150 6.80 -24.39 -1.20
N GLY A 151 7.57 -23.70 -2.06
CA GLY A 151 8.26 -24.26 -3.22
C GLY A 151 9.79 -24.35 -3.11
N GLY A 152 10.36 -24.28 -1.90
CA GLY A 152 11.81 -24.49 -1.68
C GLY A 152 12.69 -23.24 -1.79
N GLY A 153 12.10 -22.02 -1.78
CA GLY A 153 12.85 -20.79 -2.02
C GLY A 153 13.28 -19.98 -0.81
N PHE A 154 12.66 -20.14 0.36
CA PHE A 154 12.97 -19.33 1.55
C PHE A 154 13.40 -20.20 2.73
N SER A 155 14.70 -20.19 3.04
CA SER A 155 15.18 -20.72 4.32
C SER A 155 14.88 -19.71 5.45
N ALA A 156 14.80 -20.20 6.70
CA ALA A 156 14.61 -19.31 7.86
C ALA A 156 15.68 -18.20 7.93
N ASP A 157 16.92 -18.55 7.56
CA ASP A 157 18.03 -17.58 7.52
C ASP A 157 17.85 -16.53 6.43
N SER A 158 17.31 -16.92 5.24
CA SER A 158 16.98 -15.97 4.17
C SER A 158 15.91 -14.98 4.63
N VAL A 159 14.87 -15.47 5.32
CA VAL A 159 13.80 -14.63 5.87
C VAL A 159 14.34 -13.69 6.93
N ALA A 160 15.16 -14.20 7.86
CA ALA A 160 15.80 -13.37 8.89
C ALA A 160 16.68 -12.29 8.24
N GLY A 161 17.47 -12.63 7.22
CA GLY A 161 18.26 -11.67 6.44
C GLY A 161 17.41 -10.56 5.83
N ILE A 162 16.27 -10.91 5.21
CA ILE A 162 15.33 -9.96 4.59
C ILE A 162 14.70 -9.05 5.65
N VAL A 163 14.24 -9.62 6.77
CA VAL A 163 13.67 -8.84 7.87
C VAL A 163 14.72 -7.86 8.42
N LEU A 164 15.94 -8.33 8.65
CA LEU A 164 17.03 -7.49 9.12
C LEU A 164 17.38 -6.38 8.11
N GLN A 165 17.45 -6.69 6.82
CA GLN A 165 17.75 -5.71 5.77
C GLN A 165 16.73 -4.55 5.72
N LEU A 166 15.46 -4.80 6.08
CA LEU A 166 14.41 -3.78 6.12
C LEU A 166 14.28 -3.15 7.51
N LEU A 167 14.34 -3.97 8.56
CA LEU A 167 14.10 -3.54 9.94
C LEU A 167 15.27 -2.75 10.52
N VAL A 168 16.52 -3.16 10.25
CA VAL A 168 17.70 -2.49 10.79
C VAL A 168 17.77 -1.02 10.39
N PRO A 169 17.70 -0.65 9.09
CA PRO A 169 17.68 0.76 8.71
C PRO A 169 16.45 1.49 9.26
N PHE A 170 15.28 0.85 9.34
CA PHE A 170 14.10 1.45 9.95
C PHE A 170 14.32 1.78 11.43
N VAL A 171 14.82 0.83 12.22
CA VAL A 171 15.12 1.03 13.64
C VAL A 171 16.21 2.10 13.83
N ALA A 172 17.27 2.08 13.00
CA ALA A 172 18.29 3.11 12.99
C ALA A 172 17.68 4.51 12.76
N GLY A 173 16.79 4.64 11.77
CA GLY A 173 16.05 5.87 11.50
C GLY A 173 15.21 6.33 12.69
N GLN A 174 14.51 5.40 13.36
CA GLN A 174 13.70 5.69 14.53
C GLN A 174 14.55 6.12 15.74
N LEU A 175 15.68 5.47 15.99
CA LEU A 175 16.61 5.84 17.06
C LEU A 175 17.24 7.22 16.83
N LEU A 176 17.66 7.49 15.58
CA LEU A 176 18.28 8.76 15.20
C LEU A 176 17.26 9.91 15.10
N ARG A 177 15.97 9.61 15.08
CA ARG A 177 14.91 10.60 14.94
C ARG A 177 14.99 11.76 15.93
N ARG A 178 15.42 11.49 17.17
CA ARG A 178 15.59 12.53 18.20
C ARG A 178 16.55 13.65 17.77
N TRP A 179 17.52 13.36 16.91
CA TRP A 179 18.51 14.33 16.40
C TRP A 179 18.13 14.87 15.02
N ILE A 180 17.67 13.98 14.13
CA ILE A 180 17.40 14.34 12.71
C ILE A 180 15.94 14.66 12.41
N GLY A 181 15.01 14.39 13.35
CA GLY A 181 13.57 14.55 13.11
C GLY A 181 13.18 15.98 12.74
N GLY A 182 13.82 17.00 13.32
CA GLY A 182 13.62 18.40 12.97
C GLY A 182 14.10 18.73 11.55
N PHE A 183 15.21 18.15 11.11
CA PHE A 183 15.71 18.25 9.74
C PHE A 183 14.76 17.58 8.76
N VAL A 184 14.35 16.35 9.05
CA VAL A 184 13.40 15.56 8.23
C VAL A 184 12.06 16.28 8.08
N ALA A 185 11.55 16.87 9.18
CA ALA A 185 10.31 17.65 9.15
C ALA A 185 10.40 18.92 8.30
N ARG A 186 11.54 19.61 8.32
CA ARG A 186 11.77 20.82 7.52
C ARG A 186 11.97 20.54 6.03
N HIS A 187 12.57 19.39 5.68
CA HIS A 187 12.92 19.06 4.30
C HIS A 187 11.97 18.02 3.66
N LYS A 188 10.71 17.95 4.11
CA LYS A 188 9.70 16.99 3.62
C LYS A 188 9.58 16.93 2.09
N LYS A 189 9.67 18.10 1.41
CA LYS A 189 9.58 18.16 -0.06
C LYS A 189 10.76 17.47 -0.75
N VAL A 190 11.98 17.79 -0.33
CA VAL A 190 13.21 17.20 -0.89
C VAL A 190 13.28 15.71 -0.61
N LEU A 191 13.03 15.31 0.64
CA LEU A 191 13.00 13.90 1.01
C LEU A 191 11.90 13.12 0.30
N GLY A 192 10.78 13.77 -0.03
CA GLY A 192 9.73 13.17 -0.86
C GLY A 192 10.17 12.94 -2.32
N LEU A 193 11.03 13.80 -2.87
CA LEU A 193 11.64 13.59 -4.19
C LEU A 193 12.66 12.43 -4.14
N VAL A 194 13.45 12.36 -3.08
CA VAL A 194 14.39 11.25 -2.87
C VAL A 194 13.65 9.91 -2.75
N ASP A 195 12.54 9.84 -2.00
CA ASP A 195 11.71 8.64 -1.93
C ASP A 195 11.23 8.21 -3.32
N ARG A 196 10.67 9.15 -4.10
CA ARG A 196 10.16 8.87 -5.45
C ARG A 196 11.30 8.43 -6.38
N GLY A 197 12.44 9.09 -6.34
CA GLY A 197 13.62 8.71 -7.13
C GLY A 197 14.15 7.33 -6.77
N SER A 198 14.23 7.01 -5.48
CA SER A 198 14.62 5.69 -4.99
C SER A 198 13.66 4.60 -5.49
N ILE A 199 12.35 4.84 -5.46
CA ILE A 199 11.35 3.90 -5.98
C ILE A 199 11.51 3.72 -7.50
N LEU A 200 11.75 4.80 -8.26
CA LEU A 200 11.99 4.70 -9.70
C LEU A 200 13.25 3.87 -10.01
N LEU A 201 14.31 4.03 -9.23
CA LEU A 201 15.52 3.23 -9.36
C LEU A 201 15.28 1.74 -9.09
N VAL A 202 14.52 1.42 -8.02
CA VAL A 202 14.12 0.04 -7.70
C VAL A 202 13.30 -0.57 -8.84
N VAL A 203 12.34 0.18 -9.38
CA VAL A 203 11.53 -0.24 -10.54
C VAL A 203 12.41 -0.48 -11.76
N TYR A 204 13.27 0.48 -12.10
CA TYR A 204 14.20 0.34 -13.24
C TYR A 204 15.05 -0.93 -13.13
N THR A 205 15.66 -1.15 -11.95
CA THR A 205 16.52 -2.33 -11.71
C THR A 205 15.73 -3.64 -11.84
N ALA A 206 14.57 -3.74 -11.19
CA ALA A 206 13.74 -4.94 -11.21
C ALA A 206 13.24 -5.27 -12.63
N PHE A 207 12.76 -4.26 -13.36
CA PHE A 207 12.27 -4.44 -14.72
C PHE A 207 13.40 -4.70 -15.73
N SER A 208 14.57 -4.06 -15.58
CA SER A 208 15.75 -4.37 -16.40
C SER A 208 16.16 -5.82 -16.26
N GLN A 209 16.24 -6.35 -15.04
CA GLN A 209 16.52 -7.76 -14.79
C GLN A 209 15.49 -8.66 -15.44
N GLY A 210 14.20 -8.34 -15.32
CA GLY A 210 13.11 -9.09 -15.96
C GLY A 210 13.19 -9.07 -17.49
N MET A 211 13.59 -7.96 -18.10
CA MET A 211 13.80 -7.86 -19.55
C MET A 211 14.97 -8.73 -20.01
N VAL A 212 16.10 -8.66 -19.30
CA VAL A 212 17.31 -9.46 -19.64
C VAL A 212 17.03 -10.95 -19.52
N GLN A 213 16.21 -11.36 -18.54
CA GLN A 213 15.82 -12.77 -18.34
C GLN A 213 14.66 -13.23 -19.24
N GLY A 214 14.11 -12.37 -20.07
CA GLY A 214 13.00 -12.71 -20.97
C GLY A 214 11.69 -13.08 -20.26
N ILE A 215 11.52 -12.67 -19.00
CA ILE A 215 10.37 -13.01 -18.15
C ILE A 215 9.04 -12.54 -18.78
N TRP A 216 9.07 -11.42 -19.50
CA TRP A 216 7.90 -10.82 -20.14
C TRP A 216 7.30 -11.62 -21.28
N HIS A 217 8.08 -12.53 -21.91
CA HIS A 217 7.58 -13.47 -22.90
C HIS A 217 6.64 -14.52 -22.31
N GLN A 218 6.60 -14.65 -20.97
CA GLN A 218 5.73 -15.60 -20.27
C GLN A 218 4.32 -15.03 -19.99
N VAL A 219 4.11 -13.72 -20.23
CA VAL A 219 2.83 -13.04 -19.92
C VAL A 219 2.07 -12.76 -21.22
N SER A 220 1.07 -13.58 -21.54
CA SER A 220 0.18 -13.32 -22.68
C SER A 220 -0.88 -12.26 -22.35
N PRO A 221 -1.41 -11.52 -23.34
CA PRO A 221 -2.50 -10.54 -23.14
C PRO A 221 -3.74 -11.14 -22.45
N VAL A 222 -4.06 -12.40 -22.73
CA VAL A 222 -5.19 -13.12 -22.12
C VAL A 222 -4.95 -13.31 -20.63
N ARG A 223 -3.74 -13.69 -20.22
CA ARG A 223 -3.36 -13.85 -18.80
C ARG A 223 -3.35 -12.51 -18.06
N LEU A 224 -2.94 -11.44 -18.74
CA LEU A 224 -3.00 -10.09 -18.19
C LEU A 224 -4.46 -9.64 -17.97
N ALA A 225 -5.35 -9.90 -18.91
CA ALA A 225 -6.79 -9.65 -18.77
C ALA A 225 -7.40 -10.46 -17.62
N GLY A 226 -7.02 -11.75 -17.50
CA GLY A 226 -7.41 -12.60 -16.37
C GLY A 226 -6.95 -12.02 -15.02
N LEU A 227 -5.70 -11.60 -14.93
CA LEU A 227 -5.15 -10.95 -13.73
C LEU A 227 -5.95 -9.68 -13.37
N LEU A 228 -6.22 -8.80 -14.33
CA LEU A 228 -7.00 -7.57 -14.10
C LEU A 228 -8.42 -7.89 -13.62
N ALA A 229 -9.08 -8.90 -14.19
CA ALA A 229 -10.41 -9.33 -13.75
C ALA A 229 -10.38 -9.85 -12.30
N VAL A 230 -9.42 -10.69 -11.93
CA VAL A 230 -9.25 -11.19 -10.56
C VAL A 230 -8.98 -10.03 -9.60
N GLN A 231 -8.14 -9.09 -9.97
CA GLN A 231 -7.84 -7.90 -9.15
C GLN A 231 -9.05 -6.97 -8.99
N ALA A 232 -9.89 -6.83 -10.03
CA ALA A 232 -11.11 -6.05 -9.95
C ALA A 232 -12.11 -6.68 -8.96
N VAL A 233 -12.26 -8.00 -9.00
CA VAL A 233 -13.08 -8.75 -8.04
C VAL A 233 -12.51 -8.60 -6.62
N LEU A 234 -11.20 -8.79 -6.45
CA LEU A 234 -10.52 -8.65 -5.15
C LEU A 234 -10.75 -7.25 -4.56
N LEU A 235 -10.58 -6.20 -5.37
CA LEU A 235 -10.80 -4.82 -4.93
C LEU A 235 -12.28 -4.59 -4.57
N ALA A 236 -13.22 -5.05 -5.38
CA ALA A 236 -14.65 -4.91 -5.12
C ALA A 236 -15.04 -5.61 -3.82
N VAL A 237 -14.61 -6.86 -3.63
CA VAL A 237 -14.86 -7.63 -2.40
C VAL A 237 -14.30 -6.88 -1.18
N MET A 238 -13.06 -6.40 -1.24
CA MET A 238 -12.44 -5.66 -0.13
C MET A 238 -13.15 -4.34 0.17
N LEU A 239 -13.57 -3.59 -0.84
CA LEU A 239 -14.34 -2.35 -0.65
C LEU A 239 -15.70 -2.60 0.00
N LEU A 240 -16.37 -3.70 -0.35
CA LEU A 240 -17.64 -4.11 0.25
C LEU A 240 -17.43 -4.62 1.69
N LEU A 241 -16.47 -5.53 1.90
CA LEU A 241 -16.18 -6.09 3.22
C LEU A 241 -15.76 -5.00 4.22
N THR A 242 -14.90 -4.08 3.83
CA THR A 242 -14.46 -2.98 4.71
C THR A 242 -15.61 -2.02 5.03
N TRP A 243 -16.48 -1.73 4.06
CA TRP A 243 -17.63 -0.84 4.28
C TRP A 243 -18.72 -1.47 5.15
N TYR A 244 -19.16 -2.66 4.77
CA TYR A 244 -20.26 -3.34 5.48
C TYR A 244 -19.78 -3.96 6.80
N GLY A 245 -18.56 -4.50 6.84
CA GLY A 245 -17.95 -5.00 8.07
C GLY A 245 -17.79 -3.89 9.12
N ALA A 246 -17.31 -2.72 8.72
CA ALA A 246 -17.25 -1.58 9.63
C ALA A 246 -18.64 -1.12 10.11
N LYS A 247 -19.68 -1.22 9.26
CA LYS A 247 -21.07 -0.95 9.66
C LYS A 247 -21.56 -1.94 10.73
N VAL A 248 -21.33 -3.23 10.50
CA VAL A 248 -21.72 -4.31 11.44
C VAL A 248 -20.96 -4.17 12.77
N LEU A 249 -19.69 -3.76 12.73
CA LEU A 249 -18.89 -3.50 13.93
C LEU A 249 -19.28 -2.21 14.68
N GLY A 250 -20.30 -1.47 14.21
CA GLY A 250 -20.86 -0.30 14.88
C GLY A 250 -20.05 0.99 14.69
N PHE A 251 -19.17 1.06 13.70
CA PHE A 251 -18.42 2.29 13.42
C PHE A 251 -19.33 3.38 12.81
N GLY A 252 -19.15 4.61 13.26
CA GLY A 252 -19.80 5.79 12.66
C GLY A 252 -19.35 6.03 11.22
N ARG A 253 -20.08 6.83 10.45
CA ARG A 253 -19.83 7.08 9.03
C ARG A 253 -18.39 7.53 8.74
N ALA A 254 -17.86 8.48 9.52
CA ALA A 254 -16.52 9.02 9.31
C ALA A 254 -15.43 7.95 9.47
N ASP A 255 -15.56 7.08 10.48
CA ASP A 255 -14.63 5.97 10.73
C ASP A 255 -14.77 4.85 9.68
N ARG A 256 -16.01 4.56 9.24
CA ARG A 256 -16.26 3.61 8.13
C ARG A 256 -15.55 4.02 6.85
N ILE A 257 -15.53 5.32 6.54
CA ILE A 257 -14.80 5.86 5.39
C ILE A 257 -13.30 5.66 5.56
N ALA A 258 -12.75 5.94 6.75
CA ALA A 258 -11.34 5.72 7.05
C ALA A 258 -10.97 4.23 6.94
N ILE A 259 -11.77 3.32 7.53
CA ILE A 259 -11.59 1.87 7.44
C ILE A 259 -11.67 1.41 5.98
N GLN A 260 -12.63 1.90 5.21
CA GLN A 260 -12.80 1.51 3.81
C GLN A 260 -11.56 1.85 2.99
N PHE A 261 -11.07 3.09 3.07
CA PHE A 261 -9.92 3.50 2.27
C PHE A 261 -8.58 3.03 2.82
N ALA A 262 -8.43 2.84 4.13
CA ALA A 262 -7.20 2.28 4.69
C ALA A 262 -7.16 0.75 4.58
N GLY A 263 -8.29 0.05 4.78
CA GLY A 263 -8.35 -1.42 4.80
C GLY A 263 -8.46 -2.09 3.43
N SER A 264 -8.84 -1.35 2.36
CA SER A 264 -9.02 -1.93 1.01
C SER A 264 -7.87 -1.67 0.04
N LYS A 265 -6.83 -0.96 0.48
CA LYS A 265 -5.75 -0.53 -0.42
C LYS A 265 -4.41 -1.14 -0.07
N LYS A 266 -3.54 -1.22 -1.08
CA LYS A 266 -2.19 -1.79 -0.98
C LYS A 266 -1.15 -0.78 -1.44
N SER A 267 -0.03 -0.69 -0.69
CA SER A 267 1.03 0.29 -0.91
C SER A 267 2.02 -0.17 -1.98
N LEU A 268 2.02 0.52 -3.12
CA LEU A 268 3.06 0.34 -4.13
C LEU A 268 4.43 0.76 -3.58
N ALA A 269 4.48 1.90 -2.89
CA ALA A 269 5.73 2.47 -2.38
C ALA A 269 6.45 1.57 -1.36
N ALA A 270 5.69 0.87 -0.50
CA ALA A 270 6.27 -0.10 0.43
C ALA A 270 6.51 -1.46 -0.24
N GLY A 271 5.60 -1.88 -1.13
CA GLY A 271 5.66 -3.20 -1.76
C GLY A 271 6.79 -3.35 -2.78
N LEU A 272 7.12 -2.29 -3.55
CA LEU A 272 8.21 -2.36 -4.53
C LEU A 272 9.57 -2.71 -3.92
N PRO A 273 10.07 -1.98 -2.89
CA PRO A 273 11.30 -2.35 -2.21
C PRO A 273 11.26 -3.75 -1.61
N MET A 274 10.15 -4.12 -0.98
CA MET A 274 9.98 -5.46 -0.39
C MET A 274 10.01 -6.55 -1.46
N ALA A 275 9.35 -6.35 -2.62
CA ALA A 275 9.39 -7.31 -3.72
C ALA A 275 10.80 -7.51 -4.26
N SER A 276 11.57 -6.42 -4.41
CA SER A 276 12.95 -6.51 -4.90
C SER A 276 13.86 -7.31 -3.97
N VAL A 277 13.66 -7.20 -2.66
CA VAL A 277 14.41 -7.97 -1.67
C VAL A 277 13.94 -9.43 -1.63
N LEU A 278 12.62 -9.67 -1.68
CA LEU A 278 12.03 -11.01 -1.56
C LEU A 278 12.21 -11.87 -2.82
N PHE A 279 12.05 -11.29 -4.00
CA PHE A 279 12.01 -12.03 -5.27
C PHE A 279 13.28 -11.85 -6.10
N GLY A 280 14.18 -10.92 -5.71
CA GLY A 280 15.42 -10.67 -6.43
C GLY A 280 15.20 -10.47 -7.93
N ALA A 281 15.79 -11.32 -8.75
CA ALA A 281 15.69 -11.25 -10.21
C ALA A 281 14.25 -11.43 -10.76
N GLN A 282 13.39 -12.14 -10.05
CA GLN A 282 11.98 -12.36 -10.44
C GLN A 282 11.03 -11.25 -9.93
N ALA A 283 11.56 -10.21 -9.28
CA ALA A 283 10.76 -9.13 -8.69
C ALA A 283 9.85 -8.43 -9.71
N SER A 284 10.23 -8.37 -10.99
CA SER A 284 9.42 -7.75 -12.05
C SER A 284 8.05 -8.39 -12.23
N LEU A 285 7.97 -9.74 -12.19
CA LEU A 285 6.68 -10.47 -12.26
C LEU A 285 5.87 -10.31 -10.98
N ALA A 286 6.52 -10.32 -9.82
CA ALA A 286 5.84 -10.11 -8.53
C ALA A 286 5.30 -8.68 -8.37
N VAL A 287 5.98 -7.70 -8.96
CA VAL A 287 5.61 -6.27 -8.92
C VAL A 287 4.47 -5.93 -9.88
N LEU A 288 4.36 -6.61 -11.02
CA LEU A 288 3.34 -6.33 -12.03
C LEU A 288 1.90 -6.34 -11.46
N PRO A 289 1.44 -7.38 -10.74
CA PRO A 289 0.11 -7.35 -10.12
C PRO A 289 -0.07 -6.18 -9.16
N LEU A 290 0.95 -5.83 -8.37
CA LEU A 290 0.91 -4.72 -7.43
C LEU A 290 0.77 -3.37 -8.13
N MET A 291 1.48 -3.15 -9.24
CA MET A 291 1.38 -1.92 -10.04
C MET A 291 -0.01 -1.76 -10.66
N LEU A 292 -0.54 -2.81 -11.27
CA LEU A 292 -1.86 -2.81 -11.89
C LEU A 292 -2.97 -2.57 -10.86
N PHE A 293 -2.91 -3.28 -9.74
CA PHE A 293 -3.86 -3.10 -8.66
C PHE A 293 -3.79 -1.68 -8.08
N HIS A 294 -2.59 -1.12 -7.93
CA HIS A 294 -2.41 0.23 -7.42
C HIS A 294 -3.11 1.27 -8.29
N GLN A 295 -3.01 1.16 -9.61
CA GLN A 295 -3.72 2.06 -10.54
C GLN A 295 -5.23 1.87 -10.45
N MET A 296 -5.69 0.62 -10.44
CA MET A 296 -7.11 0.29 -10.35
C MET A 296 -7.72 0.83 -9.04
N GLN A 297 -7.06 0.62 -7.91
CA GLN A 297 -7.55 1.13 -6.61
C GLN A 297 -7.62 2.66 -6.56
N LEU A 298 -6.66 3.37 -7.19
CA LEU A 298 -6.69 4.83 -7.25
C LEU A 298 -7.89 5.34 -8.03
N MET A 299 -8.15 4.77 -9.22
CA MET A 299 -9.28 5.16 -10.07
C MET A 299 -10.62 4.88 -9.39
N VAL A 300 -10.82 3.66 -8.89
CA VAL A 300 -12.07 3.23 -8.26
C VAL A 300 -12.33 4.01 -6.97
N CYS A 301 -11.31 4.14 -6.10
CA CYS A 301 -11.47 4.86 -4.84
C CYS A 301 -11.70 6.37 -5.04
N ALA A 302 -11.16 6.99 -6.09
CA ALA A 302 -11.44 8.38 -6.42
C ALA A 302 -12.92 8.62 -6.75
N VAL A 303 -13.52 7.71 -7.54
CA VAL A 303 -14.96 7.76 -7.86
C VAL A 303 -15.81 7.56 -6.60
N ILE A 304 -15.47 6.57 -5.77
CA ILE A 304 -16.18 6.30 -4.53
C ILE A 304 -16.07 7.49 -3.56
N ALA A 305 -14.88 8.06 -3.39
CA ALA A 305 -14.66 9.22 -2.52
C ALA A 305 -15.50 10.43 -2.96
N LYS A 306 -15.54 10.71 -4.28
CA LYS A 306 -16.37 11.78 -4.84
C LYS A 306 -17.86 11.51 -4.61
N ARG A 307 -18.35 10.29 -4.82
CA ARG A 307 -19.76 9.94 -4.53
C ARG A 307 -20.08 10.15 -3.05
N ARG A 308 -19.22 9.69 -2.15
CA ARG A 308 -19.45 9.83 -0.69
C ARG A 308 -19.40 11.27 -0.20
N SER A 309 -18.72 12.18 -0.88
CA SER A 309 -18.67 13.60 -0.52
C SER A 309 -20.04 14.30 -0.68
N HIS A 310 -20.93 13.72 -1.50
CA HIS A 310 -22.28 14.24 -1.77
C HIS A 310 -23.38 13.50 -1.00
N ASP A 311 -23.04 12.51 -0.15
CA ASP A 311 -24.05 11.83 0.67
C ASP A 311 -24.75 12.82 1.61
N PRO A 312 -26.10 12.75 1.78
CA PRO A 312 -26.87 13.68 2.65
C PRO A 312 -26.33 13.74 4.09
N GLU A 313 -25.92 12.60 4.65
CA GLU A 313 -25.28 12.53 5.98
C GLU A 313 -23.96 13.35 6.08
N ALA A 314 -23.30 13.59 4.94
CA ALA A 314 -22.10 14.41 4.90
C ALA A 314 -22.42 15.92 4.91
N VAL A 315 -23.59 16.30 4.41
CA VAL A 315 -24.05 17.70 4.33
C VAL A 315 -24.54 18.17 5.70
N THR A 316 -25.33 17.34 6.41
CA THR A 316 -25.82 17.66 7.76
C THR A 316 -24.73 17.74 8.82
N ALA A 317 -23.63 16.99 8.68
CA ALA A 317 -22.49 17.06 9.60
C ALA A 317 -21.58 18.29 9.37
N ALA A 318 -21.76 19.03 8.28
CA ALA A 318 -20.93 20.18 7.89
C ALA A 318 -21.58 21.54 8.23
N GLU A 319 -22.86 21.57 8.65
CA GLU A 319 -23.51 22.80 9.11
C GLU A 319 -23.23 23.01 10.60
N PRO A 320 -22.36 23.96 11.01
CA PRO A 320 -22.20 24.35 12.41
C PRO A 320 -23.45 25.16 12.82
N GLY A 321 -24.34 24.54 13.61
CA GLY A 321 -25.34 25.28 14.37
C GLY A 321 -26.57 25.73 13.62
N ALA A 322 -27.49 24.81 13.32
CA ALA A 322 -28.90 25.21 13.30
C ALA A 322 -29.33 25.46 14.76
N PRO A 323 -29.72 26.71 15.13
CA PRO A 323 -30.19 26.98 16.48
C PRO A 323 -31.44 26.12 16.76
N GLY A 324 -31.42 25.42 17.90
CA GLY A 324 -32.51 24.61 18.34
C GLY A 324 -33.82 25.39 18.25
N ARG A 325 -34.81 24.82 17.58
CA ARG A 325 -36.21 25.25 17.67
C ARG A 325 -36.60 25.13 19.14
N THR A 326 -36.45 26.22 19.86
CA THR A 326 -37.15 26.42 21.13
C THR A 326 -38.64 26.27 20.84
N ALA A 327 -39.23 25.20 21.37
CA ALA A 327 -40.68 25.04 21.44
C ALA A 327 -41.24 26.24 22.20
N VAL A 328 -41.89 27.15 21.48
CA VAL A 328 -42.70 28.17 22.07
C VAL A 328 -43.92 27.44 22.62
N GLY A 329 -43.91 27.20 23.93
CA GLY A 329 -45.06 26.75 24.70
C GLY A 329 -46.13 27.83 24.63
N SER A 330 -47.25 27.51 24.02
CA SER A 330 -48.52 28.24 24.14
C SER A 330 -49.01 28.13 25.56
N GLY A 331 -48.74 29.13 26.41
CA GLY A 331 -49.43 29.35 27.68
C GLY A 331 -50.52 30.36 27.44
N ARG A 332 -51.76 29.87 27.38
CA ARG A 332 -52.95 30.71 27.61
C ARG A 332 -53.02 31.02 29.11
N HIS A 333 -53.04 32.29 29.46
CA HIS A 333 -54.05 32.95 30.30
C HIS A 333 -53.75 34.42 30.34
#